data_8a82613cef3af31db1f608439d286c3b
#
_entry.id   8a82613cef3af31db1f608439d286c3b
#
_cell.length_a   1.000
_cell.length_b   1.000
_cell.length_c   1.000
_cell.angle_alpha   90.00
_cell.angle_beta   90.00
_cell.angle_gamma   90.00
#
_symmetry.space_group_name_H-M   'P 1'
#
loop_
_entity.id
_entity.type
_entity.pdbx_description
1 polymer ?
#
loop_
_entity_poly.entity_id
_entity_poly.type
_entity_poly.pdbx_seq_one_letter_code
_entity_poly.pdbx_strand_id
1 'polypeptide(L)'
;MTREQKQKIFEPLSRNFETEQLKNYFMDMVAEIPDYIFTMPSSTSGKFHNATQCQTCGQIYHVYMFDSILNHRLRLKINKGLYPTPEERDAMRCVPTLHDAVKCGWDGSKYTVQDHPLLAAKWVLETKVEHDIPMEYKQMIADMCEAHSGEWNKSRSGQVIMSEPRNPREFFIHECDILASRADLDYIIPDELKVALGENAKVELPDINTYVLQFGKYKGKTLPEIASIDSGYIRWAKENMNREPVRTLLNQL
;
A
#
# COMPACT_ATOMS: atom_id res chain seq x y z
N MET A 1 5.66 5.58 -17.62
CA MET A 1 4.22 5.89 -17.87
C MET A 1 4.05 7.36 -18.16
N THR A 2 3.01 7.79 -18.95
CA THR A 2 2.72 9.23 -19.11
C THR A 2 1.99 9.79 -17.90
N ARG A 3 1.98 11.14 -17.75
CA ARG A 3 1.18 11.82 -16.71
C ARG A 3 -0.28 11.37 -16.75
N GLU A 4 -0.88 11.38 -17.94
CA GLU A 4 -2.28 11.05 -18.16
C GLU A 4 -2.60 9.60 -17.78
N GLN A 5 -1.67 8.67 -18.06
CA GLN A 5 -1.83 7.27 -17.65
C GLN A 5 -1.84 7.10 -16.14
N LYS A 6 -0.92 7.78 -15.43
CA LYS A 6 -0.86 7.77 -13.96
C LYS A 6 -2.13 8.39 -13.35
N GLN A 7 -2.53 9.55 -13.86
CA GLN A 7 -3.75 10.25 -13.42
C GLN A 7 -5.00 9.41 -13.64
N LYS A 8 -5.12 8.72 -14.78
CA LYS A 8 -6.25 7.84 -15.07
C LYS A 8 -6.38 6.69 -14.06
N ILE A 9 -5.27 6.16 -13.57
CA ILE A 9 -5.27 5.11 -12.54
C ILE A 9 -5.88 5.63 -11.23
N PHE A 10 -5.61 6.87 -10.84
CA PHE A 10 -6.06 7.44 -9.57
C PHE A 10 -7.30 8.35 -9.68
N GLU A 11 -7.80 8.61 -10.89
CA GLU A 11 -9.03 9.40 -11.10
C GLU A 11 -10.22 8.91 -10.26
N PRO A 12 -10.49 7.59 -10.13
CA PRO A 12 -11.59 7.11 -9.29
C PRO A 12 -11.48 7.57 -7.83
N LEU A 13 -10.26 7.64 -7.26
CA LEU A 13 -10.03 8.09 -5.89
C LEU A 13 -10.30 9.59 -5.75
N SER A 14 -9.98 10.38 -6.77
CA SER A 14 -10.20 11.83 -6.78
C SER A 14 -11.68 12.23 -6.65
N ARG A 15 -12.60 11.32 -6.98
CA ARG A 15 -14.06 11.54 -6.85
C ARG A 15 -14.53 11.64 -5.39
N ASN A 16 -13.72 11.21 -4.43
CA ASN A 16 -14.01 11.31 -3.00
C ASN A 16 -13.68 12.68 -2.41
N PHE A 17 -12.92 13.52 -3.12
CA PHE A 17 -12.51 14.84 -2.64
C PHE A 17 -13.70 15.80 -2.57
N GLU A 18 -13.69 16.64 -1.54
CA GLU A 18 -14.74 17.62 -1.26
C GLU A 18 -14.37 19.03 -1.76
N THR A 19 -13.06 19.29 -1.97
CA THR A 19 -12.51 20.57 -2.44
C THR A 19 -11.75 20.41 -3.76
N GLU A 20 -11.99 21.32 -4.70
CA GLU A 20 -11.29 21.30 -6.00
C GLU A 20 -9.78 21.57 -5.83
N GLN A 21 -9.39 22.38 -4.86
CA GLN A 21 -7.99 22.73 -4.63
C GLN A 21 -7.16 21.48 -4.28
N LEU A 22 -7.57 20.70 -3.27
CA LEU A 22 -6.84 19.49 -2.86
C LEU A 22 -6.98 18.36 -3.88
N LYS A 23 -8.11 18.28 -4.58
CA LYS A 23 -8.29 17.35 -5.69
C LYS A 23 -7.29 17.60 -6.83
N ASN A 24 -7.14 18.85 -7.26
CA ASN A 24 -6.21 19.20 -8.34
C ASN A 24 -4.76 18.97 -7.89
N TYR A 25 -4.41 19.36 -6.66
CA TYR A 25 -3.13 19.04 -6.06
C TYR A 25 -2.85 17.53 -6.07
N PHE A 26 -3.80 16.72 -5.61
CA PHE A 26 -3.70 15.26 -5.62
C PHE A 26 -3.43 14.73 -7.03
N MET A 27 -4.18 15.18 -8.03
CA MET A 27 -4.02 14.75 -9.43
C MET A 27 -2.68 15.16 -10.02
N ASP A 28 -2.14 16.30 -9.63
CA ASP A 28 -0.79 16.69 -10.03
C ASP A 28 0.29 15.85 -9.34
N MET A 29 0.14 15.61 -8.03
CA MET A 29 1.09 14.79 -7.28
C MET A 29 1.15 13.35 -7.78
N VAL A 30 0.01 12.73 -8.12
CA VAL A 30 0.02 11.35 -8.66
C VAL A 30 0.74 11.24 -9.99
N ALA A 31 0.78 12.31 -10.78
CA ALA A 31 1.54 12.34 -12.03
C ALA A 31 3.07 12.30 -11.82
N GLU A 32 3.53 12.75 -10.66
CA GLU A 32 4.96 12.76 -10.27
C GLU A 32 5.42 11.46 -9.59
N ILE A 33 4.51 10.53 -9.28
CA ILE A 33 4.86 9.23 -8.67
C ILE A 33 5.82 8.46 -9.59
N PRO A 34 6.93 7.90 -9.07
CA PRO A 34 7.86 7.09 -9.87
C PRO A 34 7.18 5.87 -10.52
N ASP A 35 7.57 5.56 -11.75
CA ASP A 35 6.93 4.51 -12.57
C ASP A 35 6.96 3.13 -11.91
N TYR A 36 7.99 2.82 -11.14
CA TYR A 36 8.12 1.51 -10.49
C TYR A 36 6.99 1.19 -9.51
N ILE A 37 6.36 2.20 -8.90
CA ILE A 37 5.23 2.04 -7.97
C ILE A 37 4.05 1.31 -8.65
N PHE A 38 3.85 1.56 -9.94
CA PHE A 38 2.72 1.01 -10.70
C PHE A 38 2.86 -0.48 -11.02
N THR A 39 4.03 -1.06 -10.83
CA THR A 39 4.31 -2.47 -11.15
C THR A 39 4.80 -3.28 -9.96
N MET A 40 5.13 -2.63 -8.85
CA MET A 40 5.68 -3.33 -7.69
C MET A 40 4.59 -3.96 -6.81
N PRO A 41 4.92 -5.03 -6.07
CA PRO A 41 4.07 -5.52 -4.99
C PRO A 41 4.07 -4.56 -3.80
N SER A 42 3.00 -4.54 -3.02
CA SER A 42 2.98 -3.83 -1.74
C SER A 42 3.92 -4.47 -0.71
N SER A 43 4.05 -5.78 -0.75
CA SER A 43 4.96 -6.52 0.12
C SER A 43 5.75 -7.57 -0.64
N THR A 44 7.07 -7.52 -0.54
CA THR A 44 7.96 -8.56 -1.08
C THR A 44 8.07 -9.78 -0.17
N SER A 45 7.68 -9.66 1.10
CA SER A 45 7.73 -10.76 2.07
C SER A 45 6.47 -11.61 2.09
N GLY A 46 5.34 -11.10 1.65
CA GLY A 46 4.02 -11.75 1.71
C GLY A 46 3.53 -12.06 3.13
N LYS A 47 4.15 -11.45 4.16
CA LYS A 47 3.86 -11.83 5.56
C LYS A 47 2.56 -11.25 6.08
N PHE A 48 2.23 -10.02 5.71
CA PHE A 48 1.11 -9.27 6.28
C PHE A 48 0.01 -8.96 5.27
N HIS A 49 0.34 -8.88 3.98
CA HIS A 49 -0.56 -8.49 2.91
C HIS A 49 -1.26 -9.70 2.28
N ASN A 50 -2.44 -9.49 1.71
CA ASN A 50 -3.16 -10.53 0.97
C ASN A 50 -2.46 -10.87 -0.36
N ALA A 51 -2.92 -11.95 -1.02
CA ALA A 51 -2.32 -12.45 -2.27
C ALA A 51 -2.24 -11.39 -3.37
N THR A 52 -3.31 -10.62 -3.53
CA THR A 52 -3.41 -9.59 -4.57
C THR A 52 -2.37 -8.49 -4.39
N GLN A 53 -2.13 -8.06 -3.15
CA GLN A 53 -1.15 -7.03 -2.83
C GLN A 53 0.30 -7.50 -2.91
N CYS A 54 0.53 -8.82 -2.94
CA CYS A 54 1.87 -9.40 -3.06
C CYS A 54 2.33 -9.64 -4.50
N GLN A 55 1.56 -9.20 -5.48
CA GLN A 55 1.81 -9.41 -6.91
C GLN A 55 2.13 -8.09 -7.63
N THR A 56 2.35 -8.18 -8.94
CA THR A 56 2.46 -7.02 -9.82
C THR A 56 1.28 -6.08 -9.60
N CYS A 57 1.53 -4.78 -9.52
CA CYS A 57 0.56 -3.74 -9.14
C CYS A 57 0.00 -3.85 -7.70
N GLY A 58 0.55 -4.72 -6.87
CA GLY A 58 0.09 -4.90 -5.50
C GLY A 58 0.07 -3.62 -4.68
N GLN A 59 1.02 -2.70 -4.93
CA GLN A 59 1.05 -1.39 -4.29
C GLN A 59 -0.18 -0.56 -4.67
N ILE A 60 -0.64 -0.61 -5.91
CA ILE A 60 -1.86 0.11 -6.34
C ILE A 60 -3.10 -0.51 -5.69
N TYR A 61 -3.17 -1.83 -5.59
CA TYR A 61 -4.27 -2.51 -4.90
C TYR A 61 -4.32 -2.16 -3.40
N HIS A 62 -3.16 -2.06 -2.75
CA HIS A 62 -3.06 -1.59 -1.37
C HIS A 62 -3.58 -0.16 -1.22
N VAL A 63 -3.18 0.76 -2.10
CA VAL A 63 -3.68 2.15 -2.11
C VAL A 63 -5.20 2.20 -2.20
N TYR A 64 -5.80 1.44 -3.12
CA TYR A 64 -7.25 1.40 -3.29
C TYR A 64 -7.99 0.83 -2.08
N MET A 65 -7.43 -0.21 -1.45
CA MET A 65 -7.99 -0.74 -0.22
C MET A 65 -7.88 0.26 0.93
N PHE A 66 -6.73 0.92 1.07
CA PHE A 66 -6.52 1.96 2.07
C PHE A 66 -7.51 3.13 1.87
N ASP A 67 -7.63 3.66 0.65
CA ASP A 67 -8.59 4.72 0.31
C ASP A 67 -10.03 4.32 0.63
N SER A 68 -10.43 3.10 0.29
CA SER A 68 -11.76 2.57 0.58
C SER A 68 -12.05 2.55 2.08
N ILE A 69 -11.13 2.02 2.90
CA ILE A 69 -11.25 1.97 4.36
C ILE A 69 -11.30 3.38 4.94
N LEU A 70 -10.38 4.25 4.51
CA LEU A 70 -10.32 5.64 4.95
C LEU A 70 -11.63 6.37 4.68
N ASN A 71 -12.14 6.32 3.45
CA ASN A 71 -13.37 7.00 3.07
C ASN A 71 -14.60 6.43 3.76
N HIS A 72 -14.66 5.10 3.96
CA HIS A 72 -15.73 4.49 4.75
C HIS A 72 -15.73 5.05 6.18
N ARG A 73 -14.58 5.10 6.83
CA ARG A 73 -14.43 5.64 8.19
C ARG A 73 -14.71 7.14 8.27
N LEU A 74 -14.22 7.95 7.30
CA LEU A 74 -14.46 9.40 7.27
C LEU A 74 -15.96 9.76 7.10
N ARG A 75 -16.75 8.90 6.45
CA ARG A 75 -18.21 9.09 6.28
C ARG A 75 -18.99 8.88 7.58
N LEU A 76 -18.44 8.20 8.57
CA LEU A 76 -19.10 8.02 9.86
C LEU A 76 -19.30 9.38 10.55
N LYS A 77 -20.48 9.59 11.10
CA LYS A 77 -20.87 10.88 11.72
C LYS A 77 -19.91 11.31 12.82
N ILE A 78 -19.42 10.37 13.63
CA ILE A 78 -18.47 10.65 14.71
C ILE A 78 -17.14 11.19 14.17
N ASN A 79 -16.62 10.61 13.08
CA ASN A 79 -15.36 11.03 12.47
C ASN A 79 -15.49 12.38 11.75
N LYS A 80 -16.66 12.68 11.17
CA LYS A 80 -16.95 14.03 10.63
C LYS A 80 -16.93 15.10 11.71
N GLY A 81 -17.27 14.77 12.94
CA GLY A 81 -17.16 15.68 14.09
C GLY A 81 -15.71 15.88 14.54
N LEU A 82 -14.84 14.87 14.37
CA LEU A 82 -13.42 14.96 14.71
C LEU A 82 -12.59 15.68 13.64
N TYR A 83 -13.00 15.58 12.37
CA TYR A 83 -12.34 16.19 11.21
C TYR A 83 -13.35 17.08 10.47
N PRO A 84 -13.63 18.30 11.01
CA PRO A 84 -14.80 19.07 10.61
C PRO A 84 -14.66 19.74 9.25
N THR A 85 -13.45 20.10 8.82
CA THR A 85 -13.27 20.82 7.56
C THR A 85 -13.10 19.87 6.36
N PRO A 86 -13.67 20.21 5.19
CA PRO A 86 -13.43 19.46 3.96
C PRO A 86 -11.95 19.34 3.62
N GLU A 87 -11.19 20.42 3.80
CA GLU A 87 -9.76 20.49 3.49
C GLU A 87 -8.95 19.51 4.34
N GLU A 88 -9.27 19.40 5.63
CA GLU A 88 -8.62 18.44 6.53
C GLU A 88 -8.89 16.99 6.08
N ARG A 89 -10.14 16.67 5.75
CA ARG A 89 -10.49 15.34 5.24
C ARG A 89 -9.85 15.05 3.89
N ASP A 90 -9.72 16.05 3.01
CA ASP A 90 -9.07 15.90 1.71
C ASP A 90 -7.54 15.75 1.84
N ALA A 91 -6.90 16.46 2.79
CA ALA A 91 -5.51 16.21 3.12
C ALA A 91 -5.29 14.75 3.57
N MET A 92 -6.20 14.19 4.39
CA MET A 92 -6.16 12.77 4.76
C MET A 92 -6.34 11.85 3.55
N ARG A 93 -7.18 12.21 2.55
CA ARG A 93 -7.41 11.43 1.32
C ARG A 93 -6.20 11.41 0.38
N CYS A 94 -5.28 12.34 0.49
CA CYS A 94 -4.02 12.29 -0.24
C CYS A 94 -3.11 11.15 0.25
N VAL A 95 -3.17 10.81 1.54
CA VAL A 95 -2.19 9.93 2.19
C VAL A 95 -2.17 8.51 1.65
N PRO A 96 -3.30 7.82 1.38
CA PRO A 96 -3.28 6.46 0.83
C PRO A 96 -2.41 6.31 -0.41
N THR A 97 -2.35 7.33 -1.25
CA THR A 97 -1.56 7.31 -2.48
C THR A 97 -0.12 7.79 -2.27
N LEU A 98 0.09 8.75 -1.38
CA LEU A 98 1.37 9.44 -1.25
C LEU A 98 2.31 8.84 -0.20
N HIS A 99 1.81 8.10 0.82
CA HIS A 99 2.62 7.58 1.93
C HIS A 99 3.76 6.66 1.48
N ASP A 100 3.53 5.89 0.45
CA ASP A 100 4.45 4.90 -0.13
C ASP A 100 4.97 5.29 -1.54
N ALA A 101 4.73 6.53 -1.99
CA ALA A 101 5.04 6.96 -3.35
C ALA A 101 6.54 6.83 -3.73
N VAL A 102 7.42 6.81 -2.74
CA VAL A 102 8.88 6.62 -2.90
C VAL A 102 9.40 5.44 -2.07
N LYS A 103 8.59 4.40 -1.92
CA LYS A 103 8.82 3.24 -1.05
C LYS A 103 10.15 2.52 -1.29
N CYS A 104 10.63 2.50 -2.52
CA CYS A 104 11.91 1.91 -2.90
C CYS A 104 13.01 2.96 -3.13
N GLY A 105 12.89 4.15 -2.55
CA GLY A 105 13.79 5.27 -2.79
C GLY A 105 13.54 5.92 -4.15
N TRP A 106 14.29 6.97 -4.43
CA TRP A 106 14.15 7.75 -5.67
C TRP A 106 14.49 6.94 -6.93
N ASP A 107 15.46 6.06 -6.83
CA ASP A 107 15.99 5.27 -7.96
C ASP A 107 15.28 3.91 -8.13
N GLY A 108 14.29 3.59 -7.29
CA GLY A 108 13.54 2.34 -7.39
C GLY A 108 14.36 1.11 -7.03
N SER A 109 14.86 1.00 -5.80
CA SER A 109 15.59 -0.18 -5.35
C SER A 109 14.70 -1.43 -5.40
N LYS A 110 15.32 -2.62 -5.48
CA LYS A 110 14.61 -3.91 -5.50
C LYS A 110 13.73 -4.14 -4.24
N TYR A 111 14.07 -3.49 -3.14
CA TYR A 111 13.39 -3.68 -1.85
C TYR A 111 12.94 -2.35 -1.28
N THR A 112 11.91 -2.39 -0.45
CA THR A 112 11.49 -1.24 0.37
C THR A 112 12.66 -0.71 1.18
N VAL A 113 12.91 0.59 1.11
CA VAL A 113 13.87 1.28 1.97
C VAL A 113 13.19 1.58 3.31
N GLN A 114 13.94 1.44 4.40
CA GLN A 114 13.33 1.46 5.73
C GLN A 114 12.83 2.85 6.14
N ASP A 115 13.50 3.89 5.67
CA ASP A 115 13.17 5.29 5.90
C ASP A 115 12.23 5.89 4.82
N HIS A 116 11.55 5.04 4.03
CA HIS A 116 10.62 5.52 3.01
C HIS A 116 9.53 6.47 3.54
N PRO A 117 9.05 6.37 4.79
CA PRO A 117 8.10 7.34 5.32
C PRO A 117 8.67 8.76 5.38
N LEU A 118 9.94 8.90 5.76
CA LEU A 118 10.66 10.19 5.75
C LEU A 118 10.85 10.70 4.31
N LEU A 119 11.17 9.79 3.37
CA LEU A 119 11.30 10.15 1.96
C LEU A 119 9.97 10.61 1.38
N ALA A 120 8.86 9.95 1.71
CA ALA A 120 7.53 10.35 1.28
C ALA A 120 7.12 11.72 1.85
N ALA A 121 7.36 11.95 3.14
CA ALA A 121 7.12 13.25 3.78
C ALA A 121 7.93 14.37 3.11
N LYS A 122 9.22 14.14 2.89
CA LYS A 122 10.10 15.08 2.20
C LYS A 122 9.62 15.34 0.76
N TRP A 123 9.24 14.30 0.04
CA TRP A 123 8.73 14.42 -1.32
C TRP A 123 7.46 15.28 -1.40
N VAL A 124 6.51 15.08 -0.48
CA VAL A 124 5.29 15.91 -0.38
C VAL A 124 5.64 17.39 -0.18
N LEU A 125 6.60 17.70 0.71
CA LEU A 125 6.97 19.07 1.03
C LEU A 125 7.74 19.78 -0.10
N GLU A 126 8.61 19.07 -0.80
CA GLU A 126 9.54 19.64 -1.78
C GLU A 126 9.00 19.63 -3.22
N THR A 127 8.05 18.71 -3.54
CA THR A 127 7.49 18.65 -4.89
C THR A 127 6.63 19.87 -5.17
N LYS A 128 6.95 20.54 -6.28
CA LYS A 128 6.19 21.67 -6.80
C LYS A 128 5.31 21.18 -7.94
N VAL A 129 4.05 21.51 -7.87
CA VAL A 129 3.04 21.14 -8.86
C VAL A 129 2.29 22.39 -9.33
N GLU A 130 1.56 22.26 -10.43
CA GLU A 130 0.82 23.38 -11.02
C GLU A 130 -0.26 23.91 -10.06
N HIS A 131 -1.05 23.01 -9.46
CA HIS A 131 -2.09 23.34 -8.49
C HIS A 131 -1.59 23.11 -7.06
N ASP A 132 -0.62 23.93 -6.64
CA ASP A 132 -0.04 23.79 -5.30
C ASP A 132 -1.01 24.25 -4.19
N ILE A 133 -0.80 23.76 -2.98
CA ILE A 133 -1.65 24.01 -1.81
C ILE A 133 -0.87 24.75 -0.71
N PRO A 134 -1.57 25.42 0.23
CA PRO A 134 -0.94 26.03 1.39
C PRO A 134 -0.04 25.06 2.15
N MET A 135 1.10 25.57 2.64
CA MET A 135 2.11 24.77 3.32
C MET A 135 1.55 24.02 4.54
N GLU A 136 0.55 24.55 5.20
CA GLU A 136 -0.12 23.90 6.33
C GLU A 136 -0.72 22.54 5.96
N TYR A 137 -1.36 22.42 4.78
CA TYR A 137 -1.90 21.15 4.29
C TYR A 137 -0.80 20.22 3.78
N LYS A 138 0.24 20.75 3.13
CA LYS A 138 1.43 19.94 2.78
C LYS A 138 2.07 19.34 4.02
N GLN A 139 2.26 20.15 5.07
CA GLN A 139 2.83 19.67 6.33
C GLN A 139 1.92 18.61 6.98
N MET A 140 0.60 18.82 6.98
CA MET A 140 -0.35 17.84 7.50
C MET A 140 -0.25 16.50 6.75
N ILE A 141 -0.17 16.52 5.42
CA ILE A 141 -0.01 15.30 4.60
C ILE A 141 1.35 14.65 4.89
N ALA A 142 2.42 15.44 4.95
CA ALA A 142 3.78 14.96 5.21
C ALA A 142 3.90 14.29 6.59
N ASP A 143 3.34 14.91 7.63
CA ASP A 143 3.33 14.36 8.99
C ASP A 143 2.62 13.01 9.05
N MET A 144 1.48 12.87 8.36
CA MET A 144 0.75 11.61 8.26
C MET A 144 1.53 10.56 7.45
N CYS A 145 2.23 10.96 6.38
CA CYS A 145 3.11 10.06 5.62
C CYS A 145 4.30 9.60 6.47
N GLU A 146 4.91 10.49 7.27
CA GLU A 146 6.03 10.11 8.14
C GLU A 146 5.61 9.10 9.22
N ALA A 147 4.44 9.29 9.82
CA ALA A 147 3.98 8.52 10.96
C ALA A 147 3.24 7.23 10.60
N HIS A 148 2.99 6.94 9.29
CA HIS A 148 2.13 5.83 8.88
C HIS A 148 2.63 4.47 9.36
N SER A 149 3.95 4.29 9.49
CA SER A 149 4.55 3.02 9.95
C SER A 149 4.30 2.70 11.43
N GLY A 150 3.88 3.67 12.24
CA GLY A 150 3.56 3.47 13.66
C GLY A 150 4.70 2.85 14.46
N GLU A 151 4.44 1.70 15.12
CA GLU A 151 5.45 0.99 15.93
C GLU A 151 6.60 0.39 15.12
N TRP A 152 6.48 0.25 13.80
CA TRP A 152 7.58 -0.21 12.92
C TRP A 152 8.54 0.90 12.52
N ASN A 153 8.84 1.78 13.46
CA ASN A 153 9.61 3.01 13.30
C ASN A 153 11.12 2.85 13.56
N LYS A 154 11.61 1.61 13.74
CA LYS A 154 13.01 1.33 14.12
C LYS A 154 13.82 0.79 12.95
N SER A 155 15.10 1.17 12.92
CA SER A 155 16.11 0.56 12.04
C SER A 155 16.34 -0.91 12.38
N ARG A 156 17.04 -1.64 11.51
CA ARG A 156 17.49 -3.03 11.79
C ARG A 156 18.36 -3.15 13.03
N SER A 157 19.05 -2.07 13.43
CA SER A 157 19.83 -2.00 14.67
C SER A 157 18.99 -1.65 15.90
N GLY A 158 17.69 -1.44 15.77
CA GLY A 158 16.78 -1.09 16.86
C GLY A 158 16.71 0.41 17.19
N GLN A 159 17.42 1.26 16.44
CA GLN A 159 17.34 2.71 16.61
C GLN A 159 16.02 3.25 16.06
N VAL A 160 15.33 4.09 16.81
CA VAL A 160 14.15 4.84 16.32
C VAL A 160 14.61 5.83 15.25
N ILE A 161 14.02 5.74 14.07
CA ILE A 161 14.36 6.55 12.88
C ILE A 161 13.18 7.36 12.34
N MET A 162 11.96 7.05 12.75
CA MET A 162 10.73 7.72 12.33
C MET A 162 9.86 8.04 13.56
N SER A 163 8.96 8.99 13.41
CA SER A 163 7.99 9.34 14.45
C SER A 163 6.91 8.26 14.57
N GLU A 164 6.50 7.96 15.79
CA GLU A 164 5.20 7.31 16.02
C GLU A 164 4.07 8.33 15.82
N PRO A 165 2.82 7.87 15.57
CA PRO A 165 1.66 8.76 15.51
C PRO A 165 1.54 9.63 16.77
N ARG A 166 1.39 10.94 16.59
CA ARG A 166 1.41 11.96 17.67
C ARG A 166 0.05 12.58 17.93
N ASN A 167 -0.88 12.44 16.99
CA ASN A 167 -2.18 13.08 17.06
C ASN A 167 -3.27 12.20 16.43
N PRO A 168 -4.57 12.49 16.65
CA PRO A 168 -5.66 11.65 16.17
C PRO A 168 -5.67 11.38 14.67
N ARG A 169 -5.20 12.30 13.83
CA ARG A 169 -5.13 12.12 12.37
C ARG A 169 -4.08 11.07 11.99
N GLU A 170 -2.89 11.18 12.57
CA GLU A 170 -1.79 10.25 12.32
C GLU A 170 -2.17 8.83 12.79
N PHE A 171 -2.78 8.69 13.97
CA PHE A 171 -3.33 7.40 14.43
C PHE A 171 -4.39 6.85 13.49
N PHE A 172 -5.30 7.70 13.03
CA PHE A 172 -6.37 7.29 12.12
C PHE A 172 -5.83 6.77 10.78
N ILE A 173 -4.83 7.44 10.23
CA ILE A 173 -4.14 7.03 9.00
C ILE A 173 -3.41 5.71 9.22
N HIS A 174 -2.61 5.59 10.29
CA HIS A 174 -1.88 4.37 10.63
C HIS A 174 -2.82 3.16 10.78
N GLU A 175 -3.93 3.30 11.49
CA GLU A 175 -4.92 2.24 11.63
C GLU A 175 -5.55 1.83 10.28
N CYS A 176 -5.84 2.80 9.41
CA CYS A 176 -6.39 2.50 8.08
C CYS A 176 -5.39 1.75 7.21
N ASP A 177 -4.10 2.11 7.27
CA ASP A 177 -3.02 1.43 6.56
C ASP A 177 -2.82 -0.01 7.07
N ILE A 178 -2.78 -0.22 8.40
CA ILE A 178 -2.73 -1.56 8.99
C ILE A 178 -3.91 -2.41 8.49
N LEU A 179 -5.13 -1.87 8.52
CA LEU A 179 -6.32 -2.59 8.05
C LEU A 179 -6.21 -2.93 6.56
N ALA A 180 -5.69 -2.01 5.74
CA ALA A 180 -5.47 -2.24 4.32
C ALA A 180 -4.41 -3.29 4.04
N SER A 181 -3.46 -3.48 4.96
CA SER A 181 -2.39 -4.47 4.86
C SER A 181 -2.78 -5.88 5.33
N ARG A 182 -3.97 -6.04 5.94
CA ARG A 182 -4.39 -7.32 6.53
C ARG A 182 -4.52 -8.44 5.50
N ALA A 183 -3.83 -9.55 5.73
CA ALA A 183 -3.86 -10.72 4.85
C ALA A 183 -5.22 -11.46 4.84
N ASP A 184 -6.02 -11.26 5.87
CA ASP A 184 -7.35 -11.88 6.05
C ASP A 184 -8.50 -11.00 5.54
N LEU A 185 -8.22 -9.81 5.01
CA LEU A 185 -9.20 -8.93 4.39
C LEU A 185 -9.05 -8.96 2.87
N ASP A 186 -10.14 -9.29 2.18
CA ASP A 186 -10.20 -9.21 0.73
C ASP A 186 -10.78 -7.88 0.27
N TYR A 187 -10.27 -7.39 -0.85
CA TYR A 187 -10.77 -6.21 -1.54
C TYR A 187 -11.16 -6.55 -2.97
N ILE A 188 -12.39 -6.22 -3.33
CA ILE A 188 -12.86 -6.39 -4.71
C ILE A 188 -12.24 -5.28 -5.55
N ILE A 189 -11.31 -5.64 -6.42
CA ILE A 189 -10.65 -4.70 -7.32
C ILE A 189 -11.67 -4.21 -8.35
N PRO A 190 -11.91 -2.88 -8.44
CA PRO A 190 -12.83 -2.33 -9.43
C PRO A 190 -12.40 -2.66 -10.86
N ASP A 191 -13.38 -2.96 -11.74
CA ASP A 191 -13.07 -3.29 -13.13
C ASP A 191 -12.44 -2.11 -13.89
N GLU A 192 -12.82 -0.87 -13.55
CA GLU A 192 -12.19 0.33 -14.11
C GLU A 192 -10.69 0.41 -13.79
N LEU A 193 -10.28 -0.03 -12.59
CA LEU A 193 -8.87 -0.13 -12.21
C LEU A 193 -8.14 -1.22 -13.00
N LYS A 194 -8.75 -2.40 -13.15
CA LYS A 194 -8.17 -3.49 -13.97
C LYS A 194 -7.95 -3.02 -15.41
N VAL A 195 -8.93 -2.31 -15.99
CA VAL A 195 -8.80 -1.74 -17.34
C VAL A 195 -7.69 -0.70 -17.42
N ALA A 196 -7.56 0.19 -16.42
CA ALA A 196 -6.54 1.23 -16.41
C ALA A 196 -5.11 0.67 -16.25
N LEU A 197 -4.95 -0.44 -15.52
CA LEU A 197 -3.67 -1.15 -15.34
C LEU A 197 -3.32 -2.04 -16.54
N GLY A 198 -4.31 -2.44 -17.36
CA GLY A 198 -4.12 -3.28 -18.55
C GLY A 198 -3.44 -4.62 -18.23
N GLU A 199 -2.42 -5.00 -19.00
CA GLU A 199 -1.68 -6.26 -18.81
C GLU A 199 -1.03 -6.37 -17.41
N ASN A 200 -0.70 -5.24 -16.78
CA ASN A 200 -0.14 -5.21 -15.42
C ASN A 200 -1.13 -5.69 -14.36
N ALA A 201 -2.44 -5.67 -14.63
CA ALA A 201 -3.46 -6.18 -13.72
C ALA A 201 -3.57 -7.71 -13.71
N LYS A 202 -2.86 -8.43 -14.59
CA LYS A 202 -2.85 -9.88 -14.60
C LYS A 202 -2.15 -10.41 -13.36
N VAL A 203 -2.91 -11.11 -12.55
CA VAL A 203 -2.41 -11.85 -11.39
C VAL A 203 -1.83 -13.16 -11.90
N GLU A 204 -0.51 -13.22 -12.07
CA GLU A 204 0.19 -14.46 -12.38
C GLU A 204 0.63 -15.13 -11.08
N LEU A 205 -0.11 -16.15 -10.66
CA LEU A 205 0.38 -17.04 -9.61
C LEU A 205 1.53 -17.88 -10.18
N PRO A 206 2.62 -18.05 -9.43
CA PRO A 206 3.66 -19.00 -9.82
C PRO A 206 3.05 -20.40 -9.99
N ASP A 207 3.58 -21.17 -10.96
CA ASP A 207 3.19 -22.56 -11.10
C ASP A 207 3.61 -23.34 -9.85
N ILE A 208 2.63 -24.01 -9.23
CA ILE A 208 2.81 -24.79 -7.99
C ILE A 208 3.91 -25.85 -8.14
N ASN A 209 4.09 -26.40 -9.33
CA ASN A 209 5.06 -27.47 -9.61
C ASN A 209 6.50 -26.95 -9.68
N THR A 210 6.67 -25.67 -9.99
CA THR A 210 7.99 -25.04 -10.14
C THR A 210 8.31 -24.06 -9.02
N TYR A 211 7.31 -23.62 -8.25
CA TYR A 211 7.54 -22.71 -7.14
C TYR A 211 8.29 -23.38 -6.00
N VAL A 212 9.49 -22.92 -5.75
CA VAL A 212 10.39 -23.41 -4.69
C VAL A 212 10.19 -22.60 -3.41
N LEU A 213 9.89 -23.26 -2.30
CA LEU A 213 9.69 -22.62 -1.00
C LEU A 213 10.98 -21.91 -0.54
N GLN A 214 10.89 -20.61 -0.25
CA GLN A 214 12.05 -19.75 0.06
C GLN A 214 12.42 -19.70 1.55
N PHE A 215 11.66 -20.38 2.43
CA PHE A 215 11.79 -20.29 3.89
C PHE A 215 11.35 -21.59 4.59
N GLY A 216 11.65 -21.67 5.89
CA GLY A 216 11.18 -22.77 6.78
C GLY A 216 11.89 -24.09 6.59
N LYS A 217 11.33 -25.16 7.20
CA LYS A 217 11.88 -26.52 7.25
C LYS A 217 12.18 -27.10 5.86
N TYR A 218 11.36 -26.76 4.88
CA TYR A 218 11.43 -27.29 3.51
C TYR A 218 11.89 -26.26 2.47
N LYS A 219 12.69 -25.28 2.91
CA LYS A 219 13.30 -24.33 1.96
C LYS A 219 14.04 -25.09 0.85
N GLY A 220 13.83 -24.69 -0.40
CA GLY A 220 14.44 -25.30 -1.58
C GLY A 220 13.62 -26.44 -2.19
N LYS A 221 12.44 -26.77 -1.66
CA LYS A 221 11.53 -27.77 -2.23
C LYS A 221 10.24 -27.14 -2.75
N THR A 222 9.63 -27.79 -3.76
CA THR A 222 8.30 -27.40 -4.23
C THR A 222 7.20 -27.95 -3.31
N LEU A 223 6.00 -27.36 -3.36
CA LEU A 223 4.87 -27.82 -2.53
C LEU A 223 4.46 -29.27 -2.86
N PRO A 224 4.39 -29.73 -4.11
CA PRO A 224 4.16 -31.15 -4.43
C PRO A 224 5.22 -32.09 -3.89
N GLU A 225 6.52 -31.71 -3.93
CA GLU A 225 7.59 -32.51 -3.31
C GLU A 225 7.39 -32.62 -1.79
N ILE A 226 7.03 -31.52 -1.14
CA ILE A 226 6.75 -31.53 0.30
C ILE A 226 5.53 -32.39 0.61
N ALA A 227 4.48 -32.32 -0.18
CA ALA A 227 3.28 -33.14 -0.02
C ALA A 227 3.59 -34.64 -0.10
N SER A 228 4.52 -35.05 -0.97
CA SER A 228 4.95 -36.44 -1.09
C SER A 228 5.82 -36.93 0.07
N ILE A 229 6.54 -36.04 0.76
CA ILE A 229 7.48 -36.36 1.83
C ILE A 229 6.79 -36.22 3.22
N ASP A 230 5.98 -35.21 3.40
CA ASP A 230 5.37 -34.82 4.68
C ASP A 230 3.98 -34.18 4.47
N SER A 231 2.98 -35.01 4.25
CA SER A 231 1.60 -34.56 4.09
C SER A 231 1.03 -33.90 5.37
N GLY A 232 1.59 -34.23 6.54
CA GLY A 232 1.24 -33.59 7.80
C GLY A 232 1.67 -32.12 7.82
N TYR A 233 2.85 -31.82 7.27
CA TYR A 233 3.31 -30.44 7.14
C TYR A 233 2.42 -29.62 6.19
N ILE A 234 1.97 -30.20 5.08
CA ILE A 234 1.04 -29.52 4.16
C ILE A 234 -0.28 -29.20 4.84
N ARG A 235 -0.83 -30.13 5.63
CA ARG A 235 -2.06 -29.87 6.40
C ARG A 235 -1.88 -28.75 7.40
N TRP A 236 -0.80 -28.80 8.18
CA TRP A 236 -0.45 -27.74 9.11
C TRP A 236 -0.24 -26.41 8.38
N ALA A 237 0.45 -26.40 7.22
CA ALA A 237 0.72 -25.21 6.45
C ALA A 237 -0.56 -24.55 5.92
N LYS A 238 -1.55 -25.33 5.47
CA LYS A 238 -2.87 -24.81 5.05
C LYS A 238 -3.58 -24.05 6.17
N GLU A 239 -3.43 -24.51 7.40
CA GLU A 239 -4.09 -23.91 8.57
C GLU A 239 -3.31 -22.72 9.16
N ASN A 240 -1.99 -22.70 9.03
CA ASN A 240 -1.11 -21.80 9.77
C ASN A 240 -0.25 -20.88 8.93
N MET A 241 -0.11 -21.11 7.60
CA MET A 241 0.67 -20.26 6.73
C MET A 241 -0.18 -19.17 6.08
N ASN A 242 0.13 -17.92 6.44
CA ASN A 242 -0.52 -16.74 5.85
C ASN A 242 0.39 -16.00 4.85
N ARG A 243 1.49 -16.63 4.40
CA ARG A 243 2.48 -15.99 3.52
C ARG A 243 2.18 -16.25 2.05
N GLU A 244 1.99 -15.20 1.28
CA GLU A 244 1.80 -15.29 -0.16
C GLU A 244 3.15 -15.41 -0.92
N PRO A 245 3.18 -16.06 -2.09
CA PRO A 245 2.07 -16.76 -2.77
C PRO A 245 1.78 -18.17 -2.22
N VAL A 246 2.50 -18.62 -1.19
CA VAL A 246 2.44 -19.98 -0.66
C VAL A 246 1.04 -20.35 -0.17
N ARG A 247 0.35 -19.42 0.52
CA ARG A 247 -1.03 -19.61 0.99
C ARG A 247 -1.97 -19.96 -0.17
N THR A 248 -1.92 -19.16 -1.24
CA THR A 248 -2.77 -19.41 -2.42
C THR A 248 -2.40 -20.70 -3.13
N LEU A 249 -1.10 -21.02 -3.26
CA LEU A 249 -0.64 -22.27 -3.86
C LEU A 249 -1.03 -23.50 -3.04
N LEU A 250 -1.00 -23.42 -1.71
CA LEU A 250 -1.45 -24.52 -0.83
C LEU A 250 -2.92 -24.88 -1.06
N ASN A 251 -3.78 -23.94 -1.44
CA ASN A 251 -5.18 -24.20 -1.75
C ASN A 251 -5.38 -24.94 -3.08
N GLN A 252 -4.34 -25.07 -3.91
CA GLN A 252 -4.36 -25.85 -5.16
C GLN A 252 -3.97 -27.32 -4.94
N LEU A 253 -3.40 -27.68 -3.79
CA LEU A 253 -3.11 -29.06 -3.37
C LEU A 253 -4.32 -29.71 -2.68
#